data_f494b3a792c7ecc4eb4bcab8bc7d89e5
#
_entry.id   f494b3a792c7ecc4eb4bcab8bc7d89e5
#
_cell.length_a   1.000
_cell.length_b   1.000
_cell.length_c   1.000
_cell.angle_alpha   90.00
_cell.angle_beta   90.00
_cell.angle_gamma   90.00
#
_symmetry.space_group_name_H-M   'P 1'
#
loop_
_entity.id
_entity.type
_entity.pdbx_description
1 polymer ?
#
loop_
_entity_poly.entity_id
_entity_poly.type
_entity_poly.pdbx_seq_one_letter_code
_entity_poly.pdbx_strand_id
1 'polypeptide(L)'
;HHACGLNFIDVYQRSGVYALALPLSLGMEGAGVVEAVGEGVTHLKAGDRAAYTSNPPGSYCLARVMPAKCVVRLPEAISFETGAAMMLKGLTAQYLLKKTLPQGGLQAGDFVLFHAAAGGVGLIACQWAKALGLRLIGTAGSDEKCALARALGAAHTINYKTEDFAARVREITGGAGVK
;
A
#
# COMPACT_ATOMS: atom_id res chain seq x y z
N HIS A 1 -19.40 -5.55 6.27
CA HIS A 1 -18.09 -6.00 5.77
C HIS A 1 -18.05 -7.51 5.60
N HIS A 2 -17.33 -7.96 4.60
CA HIS A 2 -16.96 -9.36 4.41
C HIS A 2 -15.51 -9.60 4.81
N ALA A 3 -14.65 -8.58 4.64
CA ALA A 3 -13.24 -8.62 5.02
C ALA A 3 -12.74 -7.24 5.46
N CYS A 4 -11.78 -7.23 6.38
CA CYS A 4 -11.07 -6.03 6.83
C CYS A 4 -9.56 -6.27 6.73
N GLY A 5 -8.82 -5.28 6.22
CA GLY A 5 -7.37 -5.37 6.12
C GLY A 5 -6.66 -4.97 7.41
N LEU A 6 -5.65 -5.72 7.80
CA LEU A 6 -4.75 -5.40 8.89
C LEU A 6 -3.55 -4.62 8.39
N ASN A 7 -3.24 -3.51 9.03
CA ASN A 7 -2.12 -2.65 8.68
C ASN A 7 -1.28 -2.27 9.91
N PHE A 8 -0.02 -1.95 9.71
CA PHE A 8 0.89 -1.57 10.80
C PHE A 8 0.43 -0.28 11.52
N ILE A 9 -0.27 0.61 10.81
CA ILE A 9 -0.85 1.82 11.40
C ILE A 9 -1.87 1.49 12.49
N ASP A 10 -2.60 0.38 12.38
CA ASP A 10 -3.56 -0.07 13.39
C ASP A 10 -2.84 -0.43 14.71
N VAL A 11 -1.62 -1.00 14.59
CA VAL A 11 -0.76 -1.28 15.74
C VAL A 11 -0.27 0.02 16.38
N TYR A 12 0.16 1.01 15.58
CA TYR A 12 0.60 2.31 16.09
C TYR A 12 -0.53 3.08 16.77
N GLN A 13 -1.74 3.03 16.21
CA GLN A 13 -2.93 3.63 16.82
C GLN A 13 -3.30 2.93 18.14
N ARG A 14 -3.30 1.60 18.16
CA ARG A 14 -3.59 0.81 19.36
C ARG A 14 -2.59 1.05 20.49
N SER A 15 -1.30 1.17 20.15
CA SER A 15 -0.23 1.37 21.13
C SER A 15 -0.05 2.84 21.58
N GLY A 16 -0.79 3.77 20.98
CA GLY A 16 -0.69 5.19 21.28
C GLY A 16 0.52 5.91 20.63
N VAL A 17 1.31 5.23 19.78
CA VAL A 17 2.37 5.87 18.98
C VAL A 17 1.76 6.94 18.07
N TYR A 18 0.61 6.64 17.48
CA TYR A 18 -0.24 7.63 16.81
C TYR A 18 -1.44 7.89 17.69
N ALA A 19 -1.34 8.93 18.52
CA ALA A 19 -2.39 9.27 19.48
C ALA A 19 -3.67 9.67 18.75
N LEU A 20 -4.78 9.02 19.14
CA LEU A 20 -6.13 9.31 18.69
C LEU A 20 -7.06 9.44 19.89
N ALA A 21 -8.14 10.18 19.73
CA ALA A 21 -9.15 10.32 20.77
C ALA A 21 -9.84 8.97 21.06
N LEU A 22 -10.06 8.68 22.34
CA LEU A 22 -10.75 7.47 22.77
C LEU A 22 -12.20 7.82 23.20
N PRO A 23 -13.17 6.89 23.03
CA PRO A 23 -13.04 5.53 22.51
C PRO A 23 -12.81 5.49 20.98
N LEU A 24 -12.09 4.49 20.48
CA LEU A 24 -11.69 4.37 19.08
C LEU A 24 -11.95 2.97 18.55
N SER A 25 -12.58 2.85 17.38
CA SER A 25 -12.59 1.63 16.57
C SER A 25 -11.40 1.63 15.63
N LEU A 26 -10.64 0.53 15.59
CA LEU A 26 -9.48 0.37 14.72
C LEU A 26 -9.87 -0.05 13.30
N GLY A 27 -8.85 -0.11 12.43
CA GLY A 27 -8.95 -0.57 11.06
C GLY A 27 -9.10 0.57 10.06
N MET A 28 -8.31 0.52 8.98
CA MET A 28 -8.22 1.57 7.97
C MET A 28 -8.80 1.16 6.63
N GLU A 29 -8.99 -0.13 6.36
CA GLU A 29 -9.48 -0.63 5.08
C GLU A 29 -10.44 -1.80 5.25
N GLY A 30 -11.33 -1.97 4.28
CA GLY A 30 -12.30 -3.05 4.28
C GLY A 30 -12.96 -3.22 2.91
N ALA A 31 -13.63 -4.35 2.75
CA ALA A 31 -14.45 -4.66 1.60
C ALA A 31 -15.72 -5.40 2.01
N GLY A 32 -16.78 -5.20 1.26
CA GLY A 32 -18.07 -5.79 1.55
C GLY A 32 -19.15 -5.35 0.58
N VAL A 33 -20.39 -5.38 1.01
CA VAL A 33 -21.56 -5.01 0.23
C VAL A 33 -22.16 -3.72 0.79
N VAL A 34 -22.54 -2.81 -0.09
CA VAL A 34 -23.23 -1.56 0.27
C VAL A 34 -24.65 -1.93 0.71
N GLU A 35 -25.01 -1.61 1.96
CA GLU A 35 -26.37 -1.84 2.49
C GLU A 35 -27.33 -0.72 2.07
N ALA A 36 -26.87 0.53 2.14
CA ALA A 36 -27.66 1.72 1.77
C ALA A 36 -26.73 2.84 1.34
N VAL A 37 -27.25 3.82 0.64
CA VAL A 37 -26.57 5.06 0.25
C VAL A 37 -27.37 6.27 0.70
N GLY A 38 -26.65 7.35 1.04
CA GLY A 38 -27.28 8.63 1.36
C GLY A 38 -27.77 9.35 0.12
N GLU A 39 -28.53 10.42 0.35
CA GLU A 39 -29.02 11.31 -0.71
C GLU A 39 -27.85 11.86 -1.55
N GLY A 40 -28.04 11.97 -2.86
CA GLY A 40 -27.05 12.50 -3.80
C GLY A 40 -25.89 11.57 -4.15
N VAL A 41 -25.81 10.37 -3.59
CA VAL A 41 -24.81 9.37 -3.99
C VAL A 41 -25.25 8.68 -5.28
N THR A 42 -24.47 8.89 -6.36
CA THR A 42 -24.83 8.40 -7.71
C THR A 42 -23.92 7.28 -8.21
N HIS A 43 -22.72 7.14 -7.65
CA HIS A 43 -21.72 6.17 -8.12
C HIS A 43 -21.78 4.81 -7.42
N LEU A 44 -22.63 4.68 -6.37
CA LEU A 44 -22.88 3.46 -5.61
C LEU A 44 -24.37 3.29 -5.39
N LYS A 45 -24.81 2.04 -5.20
CA LYS A 45 -26.17 1.67 -4.80
C LYS A 45 -26.13 0.49 -3.83
N ALA A 46 -27.25 0.24 -3.13
CA ALA A 46 -27.42 -0.96 -2.33
C ALA A 46 -27.20 -2.22 -3.17
N GLY A 47 -26.51 -3.19 -2.62
CA GLY A 47 -26.10 -4.43 -3.28
C GLY A 47 -24.77 -4.35 -4.03
N ASP A 48 -24.20 -3.18 -4.27
CA ASP A 48 -22.89 -3.07 -4.92
C ASP A 48 -21.79 -3.67 -4.04
N ARG A 49 -20.90 -4.44 -4.65
CA ARG A 49 -19.63 -4.85 -4.05
C ARG A 49 -18.72 -3.64 -3.96
N ALA A 50 -18.08 -3.43 -2.83
CA ALA A 50 -17.28 -2.24 -2.59
C ALA A 50 -16.03 -2.51 -1.76
N ALA A 51 -15.02 -1.67 -1.92
CA ALA A 51 -13.83 -1.63 -1.07
C ALA A 51 -13.45 -0.18 -0.78
N TYR A 52 -12.71 0.02 0.29
CA TYR A 52 -12.29 1.36 0.70
C TYR A 52 -11.04 1.34 1.57
N THR A 53 -10.37 2.49 1.64
CA THR A 53 -9.51 2.88 2.76
C THR A 53 -9.88 4.30 3.17
N SER A 54 -9.95 4.56 4.47
CA SER A 54 -10.37 5.88 4.95
C SER A 54 -9.84 6.23 6.33
N ASN A 55 -9.77 7.54 6.58
CA ASN A 55 -9.59 8.14 7.89
C ASN A 55 -10.86 8.96 8.21
N PRO A 56 -11.44 8.88 9.42
CA PRO A 56 -10.94 8.18 10.60
C PRO A 56 -11.03 6.64 10.46
N PRO A 57 -10.25 5.89 11.31
CA PRO A 57 -10.30 4.43 11.36
C PRO A 57 -11.68 3.93 11.79
N GLY A 58 -11.91 2.61 11.76
CA GLY A 58 -13.19 2.00 12.16
C GLY A 58 -13.66 0.89 11.23
N SER A 59 -12.75 0.23 10.49
CA SER A 59 -13.14 -0.87 9.61
C SER A 59 -13.35 -2.20 10.35
N TYR A 60 -12.88 -2.33 11.60
CA TYR A 60 -13.08 -3.55 12.39
C TYR A 60 -14.50 -3.59 13.00
N CYS A 61 -15.49 -3.65 12.14
CA CYS A 61 -16.91 -3.71 12.48
C CYS A 61 -17.69 -4.46 11.39
N LEU A 62 -18.91 -4.86 11.67
CA LEU A 62 -19.77 -5.54 10.69
C LEU A 62 -20.27 -4.58 9.61
N ALA A 63 -20.65 -3.36 10.01
CA ALA A 63 -21.11 -2.31 9.11
C ALA A 63 -20.69 -0.93 9.65
N ARG A 64 -20.55 0.05 8.76
CA ARG A 64 -20.27 1.45 9.13
C ARG A 64 -20.86 2.43 8.14
N VAL A 65 -21.16 3.63 8.64
CA VAL A 65 -21.46 4.79 7.80
C VAL A 65 -20.15 5.53 7.51
N MET A 66 -19.94 5.94 6.26
CA MET A 66 -18.73 6.64 5.85
C MET A 66 -18.98 7.51 4.61
N PRO A 67 -18.13 8.50 4.31
CA PRO A 67 -18.26 9.30 3.12
C PRO A 67 -18.14 8.45 1.84
N ALA A 68 -19.15 8.50 0.98
CA ALA A 68 -19.20 7.70 -0.26
C ALA A 68 -17.98 7.95 -1.19
N LYS A 69 -17.39 9.15 -1.16
CA LYS A 69 -16.18 9.50 -1.94
C LYS A 69 -14.95 8.64 -1.62
N CYS A 70 -14.93 7.97 -0.46
CA CYS A 70 -13.84 7.08 -0.05
C CYS A 70 -14.08 5.63 -0.48
N VAL A 71 -15.23 5.32 -1.07
CA VAL A 71 -15.67 3.97 -1.41
C VAL A 71 -15.64 3.78 -2.91
N VAL A 72 -15.04 2.70 -3.36
CA VAL A 72 -14.97 2.33 -4.78
C VAL A 72 -15.72 1.01 -5.02
N ARG A 73 -16.30 0.86 -6.20
CA ARG A 73 -16.89 -0.43 -6.62
C ARG A 73 -15.80 -1.47 -6.77
N LEU A 74 -16.03 -2.64 -6.22
CA LEU A 74 -15.12 -3.79 -6.31
C LEU A 74 -15.58 -4.68 -7.47
N PRO A 75 -14.74 -4.89 -8.51
CA PRO A 75 -15.06 -5.78 -9.62
C PRO A 75 -15.34 -7.21 -9.14
N GLU A 76 -16.19 -7.93 -9.87
CA GLU A 76 -16.56 -9.33 -9.58
C GLU A 76 -15.34 -10.26 -9.50
N ALA A 77 -14.34 -10.02 -10.35
CA ALA A 77 -13.10 -10.83 -10.40
C ALA A 77 -12.19 -10.66 -9.18
N ILE A 78 -12.45 -9.67 -8.30
CA ILE A 78 -11.64 -9.43 -7.10
C ILE A 78 -12.43 -9.89 -5.88
N SER A 79 -11.87 -10.80 -5.07
CA SER A 79 -12.50 -11.24 -3.83
C SER A 79 -12.55 -10.11 -2.79
N PHE A 80 -13.43 -10.23 -1.80
CA PHE A 80 -13.49 -9.24 -0.71
C PHE A 80 -12.20 -9.21 0.11
N GLU A 81 -11.57 -10.37 0.32
CA GLU A 81 -10.29 -10.49 1.02
C GLU A 81 -9.18 -9.73 0.26
N THR A 82 -9.10 -9.92 -1.04
CA THR A 82 -8.15 -9.17 -1.89
C THR A 82 -8.48 -7.69 -1.87
N GLY A 83 -9.75 -7.31 -2.01
CA GLY A 83 -10.21 -5.93 -1.93
C GLY A 83 -9.81 -5.27 -0.62
N ALA A 84 -10.05 -5.94 0.51
CA ALA A 84 -9.70 -5.43 1.84
C ALA A 84 -8.19 -5.37 2.10
N ALA A 85 -7.39 -6.24 1.47
CA ALA A 85 -5.94 -6.29 1.68
C ALA A 85 -5.15 -5.31 0.78
N MET A 86 -5.76 -4.80 -0.29
CA MET A 86 -5.05 -4.03 -1.32
C MET A 86 -5.25 -2.52 -1.23
N MET A 87 -6.35 -2.04 -0.65
CA MET A 87 -6.72 -0.61 -0.77
C MET A 87 -5.69 0.32 -0.16
N LEU A 88 -5.35 0.17 1.10
CA LEU A 88 -4.37 1.04 1.76
C LEU A 88 -2.98 0.86 1.14
N LYS A 89 -2.53 -0.37 1.01
CA LYS A 89 -1.19 -0.71 0.54
C LYS A 89 -1.02 -0.37 -0.95
N GLY A 90 -2.02 -0.69 -1.77
CA GLY A 90 -2.01 -0.43 -3.21
C GLY A 90 -2.06 1.06 -3.53
N LEU A 91 -2.94 1.83 -2.87
CA LEU A 91 -2.98 3.28 -3.04
C LEU A 91 -1.68 3.95 -2.55
N THR A 92 -1.07 3.43 -1.47
CA THR A 92 0.24 3.90 -1.01
C THR A 92 1.32 3.65 -2.06
N ALA A 93 1.42 2.45 -2.60
CA ALA A 93 2.37 2.15 -3.69
C ALA A 93 2.10 3.03 -4.92
N GLN A 94 0.81 3.27 -5.25
CA GLN A 94 0.42 4.10 -6.39
C GLN A 94 0.92 5.55 -6.23
N TYR A 95 0.62 6.20 -5.12
CA TYR A 95 1.01 7.60 -4.99
C TYR A 95 2.53 7.76 -4.86
N LEU A 96 3.22 6.83 -4.18
CA LEU A 96 4.69 6.86 -4.08
C LEU A 96 5.36 6.74 -5.44
N LEU A 97 4.88 5.86 -6.31
CA LEU A 97 5.49 5.65 -7.63
C LEU A 97 5.02 6.65 -8.69
N LYS A 98 3.86 7.31 -8.51
CA LYS A 98 3.20 8.09 -9.55
C LYS A 98 2.96 9.55 -9.23
N LYS A 99 2.93 9.94 -7.94
CA LYS A 99 2.42 11.26 -7.53
C LYS A 99 3.38 12.10 -6.69
N THR A 100 4.37 11.47 -6.02
CA THR A 100 5.26 12.18 -5.09
C THR A 100 6.49 12.80 -5.76
N LEU A 101 6.73 12.49 -7.01
CA LEU A 101 7.94 12.94 -7.71
C LEU A 101 7.69 14.24 -8.48
N PRO A 102 8.77 15.05 -8.70
CA PRO A 102 8.69 16.30 -9.45
C PRO A 102 8.15 16.12 -10.88
N GLN A 103 7.92 17.22 -11.58
CA GLN A 103 7.50 17.23 -12.98
C GLN A 103 8.36 16.27 -13.83
N GLY A 104 7.69 15.41 -14.59
CA GLY A 104 8.32 14.38 -15.41
C GLY A 104 8.26 12.97 -14.81
N GLY A 105 8.01 12.82 -13.52
CA GLY A 105 7.83 11.53 -12.86
C GLY A 105 8.98 10.55 -13.05
N LEU A 106 8.75 9.27 -12.76
CA LEU A 106 9.67 8.17 -13.04
C LEU A 106 9.50 7.71 -14.49
N GLN A 107 10.65 7.44 -15.15
CA GLN A 107 10.71 6.90 -16.49
C GLN A 107 11.26 5.47 -16.46
N ALA A 108 10.93 4.64 -17.46
CA ALA A 108 11.52 3.32 -17.59
C ALA A 108 13.05 3.40 -17.59
N GLY A 109 13.70 2.54 -16.82
CA GLY A 109 15.15 2.56 -16.60
C GLY A 109 15.61 3.36 -15.38
N ASP A 110 14.76 4.22 -14.80
CA ASP A 110 15.14 4.98 -13.60
C ASP A 110 15.33 4.07 -12.39
N PHE A 111 16.32 4.41 -11.57
CA PHE A 111 16.52 3.78 -10.27
C PHE A 111 15.64 4.43 -9.20
N VAL A 112 15.02 3.59 -8.37
CA VAL A 112 14.21 3.98 -7.22
C VAL A 112 14.67 3.20 -6.00
N LEU A 113 14.93 3.86 -4.89
CA LEU A 113 15.17 3.20 -3.62
C LEU A 113 13.87 3.03 -2.85
N PHE A 114 13.60 1.81 -2.40
CA PHE A 114 12.40 1.50 -1.63
C PHE A 114 12.75 0.74 -0.36
N HIS A 115 12.54 1.38 0.79
CA HIS A 115 12.78 0.76 2.09
C HIS A 115 11.66 -0.21 2.47
N ALA A 116 11.99 -1.25 3.24
CA ALA A 116 11.07 -2.31 3.64
C ALA A 116 10.39 -2.99 2.43
N ALA A 117 11.16 -3.30 1.39
CA ALA A 117 10.67 -3.83 0.12
C ALA A 117 9.91 -5.16 0.23
N ALA A 118 10.15 -5.94 1.31
CA ALA A 118 9.39 -7.16 1.62
C ALA A 118 8.18 -6.92 2.53
N GLY A 119 7.84 -5.66 2.83
CA GLY A 119 6.61 -5.31 3.55
C GLY A 119 5.40 -5.22 2.63
N GLY A 120 4.19 -5.08 3.19
CA GLY A 120 2.95 -5.11 2.42
C GLY A 120 2.88 -4.07 1.28
N VAL A 121 3.35 -2.84 1.49
CA VAL A 121 3.46 -1.83 0.43
C VAL A 121 4.60 -2.17 -0.53
N GLY A 122 5.75 -2.61 0.02
CA GLY A 122 6.96 -2.91 -0.76
C GLY A 122 6.75 -4.02 -1.77
N LEU A 123 6.05 -5.10 -1.42
CA LEU A 123 5.76 -6.20 -2.34
C LEU A 123 4.90 -5.77 -3.53
N ILE A 124 3.94 -4.88 -3.32
CA ILE A 124 3.14 -4.28 -4.40
C ILE A 124 4.01 -3.33 -5.23
N ALA A 125 4.81 -2.49 -4.57
CA ALA A 125 5.70 -1.55 -5.24
C ALA A 125 6.75 -2.25 -6.12
N CYS A 126 7.31 -3.39 -5.69
CA CYS A 126 8.24 -4.20 -6.50
C CYS A 126 7.61 -4.67 -7.81
N GLN A 127 6.40 -5.24 -7.73
CA GLN A 127 5.66 -5.71 -8.91
C GLN A 127 5.31 -4.56 -9.84
N TRP A 128 4.82 -3.46 -9.28
CA TRP A 128 4.41 -2.29 -10.06
C TRP A 128 5.60 -1.58 -10.71
N ALA A 129 6.71 -1.41 -9.97
CA ALA A 129 7.94 -0.86 -10.52
C ALA A 129 8.45 -1.69 -11.70
N LYS A 130 8.45 -3.04 -11.57
CA LYS A 130 8.80 -3.94 -12.68
C LYS A 130 7.89 -3.72 -13.90
N ALA A 131 6.57 -3.62 -13.69
CA ALA A 131 5.61 -3.38 -14.78
C ALA A 131 5.79 -2.01 -15.45
N LEU A 132 6.30 -1.01 -14.73
CA LEU A 132 6.65 0.31 -15.25
C LEU A 132 8.06 0.38 -15.87
N GLY A 133 8.81 -0.71 -15.88
CA GLY A 133 10.19 -0.74 -16.37
C GLY A 133 11.20 -0.03 -15.47
N LEU A 134 10.85 0.23 -14.21
CA LEU A 134 11.74 0.87 -13.23
C LEU A 134 12.74 -0.14 -12.65
N ARG A 135 13.87 0.35 -12.22
CA ARG A 135 14.93 -0.42 -11.56
C ARG A 135 14.84 -0.20 -10.03
N LEU A 136 13.92 -0.91 -9.38
CA LEU A 136 13.73 -0.75 -7.93
C LEU A 136 14.86 -1.45 -7.16
N ILE A 137 15.52 -0.69 -6.29
CA ILE A 137 16.50 -1.15 -5.29
C ILE A 137 15.73 -1.27 -3.97
N GLY A 138 15.48 -2.50 -3.52
CA GLY A 138 14.74 -2.77 -2.29
C GLY A 138 15.65 -2.98 -1.10
N THR A 139 15.38 -2.38 0.08
CA THR A 139 16.07 -2.75 1.30
C THR A 139 15.20 -3.65 2.19
N ALA A 140 15.82 -4.60 2.84
CA ALA A 140 15.15 -5.50 3.79
C ALA A 140 16.11 -5.90 4.93
N GLY A 141 15.56 -6.50 6.00
CA GLY A 141 16.33 -6.84 7.21
C GLY A 141 16.75 -8.29 7.30
N SER A 142 16.62 -9.08 6.22
CA SER A 142 17.18 -10.45 6.12
C SER A 142 17.28 -10.87 4.67
N ASP A 143 18.08 -11.90 4.41
CA ASP A 143 18.31 -12.44 3.06
C ASP A 143 17.04 -13.07 2.48
N GLU A 144 16.23 -13.74 3.31
CA GLU A 144 14.94 -14.31 2.89
C GLU A 144 13.98 -13.19 2.42
N LYS A 145 13.94 -12.06 3.13
CA LYS A 145 13.13 -10.89 2.74
C LYS A 145 13.67 -10.24 1.48
N CYS A 146 14.98 -10.19 1.31
CA CYS A 146 15.61 -9.74 0.06
C CYS A 146 15.25 -10.65 -1.11
N ALA A 147 15.28 -11.96 -0.92
CA ALA A 147 14.89 -12.95 -1.93
C ALA A 147 13.42 -12.80 -2.32
N LEU A 148 12.51 -12.59 -1.35
CA LEU A 148 11.09 -12.36 -1.59
C LEU A 148 10.86 -11.09 -2.43
N ALA A 149 11.47 -9.97 -2.07
CA ALA A 149 11.36 -8.72 -2.83
C ALA A 149 11.88 -8.89 -4.28
N ARG A 150 12.99 -9.60 -4.46
CA ARG A 150 13.57 -9.90 -5.77
C ARG A 150 12.64 -10.78 -6.61
N ALA A 151 12.07 -11.82 -6.03
CA ALA A 151 11.10 -12.70 -6.71
C ALA A 151 9.88 -11.92 -7.22
N LEU A 152 9.47 -10.87 -6.51
CA LEU A 152 8.35 -10.02 -6.88
C LEU A 152 8.74 -8.81 -7.75
N GLY A 153 9.99 -8.67 -8.17
CA GLY A 153 10.36 -7.73 -9.20
C GLY A 153 11.32 -6.62 -8.82
N ALA A 154 11.85 -6.61 -7.58
CA ALA A 154 12.96 -5.72 -7.26
C ALA A 154 14.18 -6.06 -8.14
N ALA A 155 14.74 -5.06 -8.82
CA ALA A 155 15.92 -5.24 -9.68
C ALA A 155 17.17 -5.55 -8.85
N HIS A 156 17.28 -4.92 -7.69
CA HIS A 156 18.35 -5.15 -6.71
C HIS A 156 17.75 -5.18 -5.30
N THR A 157 18.43 -5.89 -4.39
CA THR A 157 18.06 -5.89 -2.97
C THR A 157 19.28 -5.76 -2.09
N ILE A 158 19.12 -5.11 -0.95
CA ILE A 158 20.17 -4.82 0.02
C ILE A 158 19.70 -5.26 1.40
N ASN A 159 20.47 -6.10 2.08
CA ASN A 159 20.24 -6.45 3.48
C ASN A 159 20.92 -5.40 4.36
N TYR A 160 20.16 -4.41 4.86
CA TYR A 160 20.69 -3.31 5.65
C TYR A 160 21.28 -3.71 7.01
N LYS A 161 21.14 -4.97 7.43
CA LYS A 161 21.81 -5.47 8.65
C LYS A 161 23.26 -5.90 8.41
N THR A 162 23.59 -6.23 7.18
CA THR A 162 24.91 -6.74 6.79
C THR A 162 25.63 -5.85 5.78
N GLU A 163 24.90 -4.93 5.16
CA GLU A 163 25.41 -4.05 4.11
C GLU A 163 25.12 -2.57 4.43
N ASP A 164 26.06 -1.67 4.11
CA ASP A 164 25.78 -0.23 4.06
C ASP A 164 24.93 0.07 2.80
N PHE A 165 23.64 0.34 3.01
CA PHE A 165 22.72 0.55 1.90
C PHE A 165 23.10 1.77 1.07
N ALA A 166 23.68 2.84 1.65
CA ALA A 166 24.04 4.04 0.90
C ALA A 166 25.24 3.79 -0.03
N ALA A 167 26.25 3.07 0.46
CA ALA A 167 27.38 2.63 -0.36
C ALA A 167 26.93 1.69 -1.48
N ARG A 168 26.06 0.73 -1.17
CA ARG A 168 25.53 -0.23 -2.16
C ARG A 168 24.68 0.46 -3.23
N VAL A 169 23.85 1.44 -2.87
CA VAL A 169 23.09 2.22 -3.86
C VAL A 169 24.02 2.95 -4.81
N ARG A 170 25.09 3.59 -4.32
CA ARG A 170 26.08 4.27 -5.18
C ARG A 170 26.74 3.28 -6.13
N GLU A 171 27.15 2.11 -5.66
CA GLU A 171 27.74 1.06 -6.49
C GLU A 171 26.77 0.60 -7.59
N ILE A 172 25.54 0.23 -7.23
CA ILE A 172 24.51 -0.25 -8.15
C ILE A 172 24.20 0.79 -9.25
N THR A 173 24.21 2.07 -8.89
CA THR A 173 23.86 3.17 -9.79
C THR A 173 25.06 3.80 -10.50
N GLY A 174 26.27 3.27 -10.31
CA GLY A 174 27.50 3.85 -10.87
C GLY A 174 27.77 5.27 -10.37
N GLY A 175 27.36 5.61 -9.15
CA GLY A 175 27.51 6.92 -8.53
C GLY A 175 26.38 7.92 -8.82
N ALA A 176 25.47 7.63 -9.74
CA ALA A 176 24.40 8.56 -10.13
C ALA A 176 23.32 8.75 -9.04
N GLY A 177 23.15 7.76 -8.15
CA GLY A 177 22.10 7.75 -7.15
C GLY A 177 20.73 7.35 -7.70
N VAL A 178 19.68 7.67 -6.96
CA VAL A 178 18.28 7.37 -7.30
C VAL A 178 17.49 8.66 -7.46
N LYS A 179 16.35 8.56 -8.16
CA LYS A 179 15.37 9.67 -8.28
C LYS A 179 14.42 9.74 -7.12
#